data_af84b64655aedd1e3fde308f5e975dec
#
_entry.id   af84b64655aedd1e3fde308f5e975dec
#
_cell.length_a   1.000
_cell.length_b   1.000
_cell.length_c   1.000
_cell.angle_alpha   90.00
_cell.angle_beta   90.00
_cell.angle_gamma   90.00
#
_symmetry.space_group_name_H-M   'P 1'
#
loop_
_entity.id
_entity.type
_entity.pdbx_description
1 polymer ?
#
loop_
_entity_poly.entity_id
_entity_poly.type
_entity_poly.pdbx_seq_one_letter_code
_entity_poly.pdbx_strand_id
1 'polypeptide(L)'
;KGDEVIIPAPFWVSYPDMVLLAGGKPKIVKCTEQESFKLTAKKLKKAISKKTKWVILNSPSNPTGAGYTKKEIQDLSKILIRNKKVHILSDDIYEHIKYDNFNFFTIAQIRKLKDRTLTMNGVSKSYAMTGWRIGYAAGPKDIIKAIGKIQSQSTSNPSSISQAAAVEAL
;
A
#
# COMPACT_ATOMS: atom_id res chain seq x y z
N LYS A 1 6.30 -1.88 -19.48
CA LYS A 1 6.57 -3.32 -19.61
C LYS A 1 7.92 -3.65 -18.99
N GLY A 2 7.95 -4.64 -18.05
CA GLY A 2 9.19 -5.04 -17.38
C GLY A 2 9.60 -4.17 -16.18
N ASP A 3 8.82 -3.18 -15.79
CA ASP A 3 9.01 -2.43 -14.55
C ASP A 3 8.83 -3.34 -13.33
N GLU A 4 9.66 -3.13 -12.32
CA GLU A 4 9.63 -3.93 -11.10
C GLU A 4 8.76 -3.27 -10.02
N VAL A 5 8.01 -4.12 -9.30
CA VAL A 5 7.29 -3.73 -8.09
C VAL A 5 7.82 -4.54 -6.92
N ILE A 6 8.39 -3.87 -5.93
CA ILE A 6 8.89 -4.52 -4.71
C ILE A 6 7.72 -4.87 -3.81
N ILE A 7 7.64 -6.16 -3.42
CA ILE A 7 6.60 -6.71 -2.54
C ILE A 7 7.29 -7.43 -1.38
N PRO A 8 7.20 -6.90 -0.15
CA PRO A 8 7.69 -7.60 1.03
C PRO A 8 6.87 -8.86 1.29
N ALA A 9 7.55 -9.99 1.52
CA ALA A 9 6.90 -11.27 1.86
C ALA A 9 7.13 -11.60 3.34
N PRO A 10 6.11 -12.15 4.07
CA PRO A 10 4.78 -12.56 3.59
C PRO A 10 3.88 -11.39 3.14
N PHE A 11 2.97 -11.64 2.20
CA PHE A 11 2.10 -10.62 1.59
C PHE A 11 0.70 -11.17 1.31
N TRP A 12 -0.26 -10.28 1.10
CA TRP A 12 -1.56 -10.65 0.59
C TRP A 12 -1.44 -11.21 -0.84
N VAL A 13 -2.00 -12.39 -1.04
CA VAL A 13 -1.80 -13.22 -2.26
C VAL A 13 -2.02 -12.49 -3.58
N SER A 14 -2.89 -11.48 -3.62
CA SER A 14 -3.22 -10.79 -4.87
C SER A 14 -2.19 -9.75 -5.32
N TYR A 15 -1.25 -9.32 -4.49
CA TYR A 15 -0.29 -8.29 -4.92
C TYR A 15 0.58 -8.71 -6.11
N PRO A 16 1.18 -9.92 -6.16
CA PRO A 16 1.94 -10.34 -7.32
C PRO A 16 1.08 -10.43 -8.59
N ASP A 17 -0.14 -10.96 -8.46
CA ASP A 17 -1.05 -11.12 -9.60
C ASP A 17 -1.48 -9.78 -10.19
N MET A 18 -1.78 -8.78 -9.37
CA MET A 18 -2.06 -7.41 -9.80
C MET A 18 -0.89 -6.82 -10.61
N VAL A 19 0.35 -7.06 -10.16
CA VAL A 19 1.55 -6.59 -10.86
C VAL A 19 1.71 -7.30 -12.21
N LEU A 20 1.48 -8.61 -12.27
CA LEU A 20 1.56 -9.40 -13.50
C LEU A 20 0.51 -8.97 -14.51
N LEU A 21 -0.75 -8.79 -14.07
CA LEU A 21 -1.85 -8.30 -14.90
C LEU A 21 -1.56 -6.92 -15.50
N ALA A 22 -0.87 -6.06 -14.75
CA ALA A 22 -0.40 -4.76 -15.23
C ALA A 22 0.84 -4.84 -16.15
N GLY A 23 1.33 -6.03 -16.48
CA GLY A 23 2.53 -6.24 -17.31
C GLY A 23 3.85 -5.91 -16.59
N GLY A 24 3.82 -5.76 -15.27
CA GLY A 24 4.98 -5.55 -14.42
C GLY A 24 5.67 -6.85 -14.00
N LYS A 25 6.75 -6.73 -13.24
CA LYS A 25 7.48 -7.84 -12.63
C LYS A 25 7.43 -7.72 -11.10
N PRO A 26 6.78 -8.64 -10.39
CA PRO A 26 6.83 -8.66 -8.94
C PRO A 26 8.25 -9.01 -8.47
N LYS A 27 8.80 -8.17 -7.61
CA LYS A 27 10.11 -8.38 -6.99
C LYS A 27 9.91 -8.68 -5.50
N ILE A 28 9.84 -9.96 -5.21
CA ILE A 28 9.58 -10.44 -3.85
C ILE A 28 10.82 -10.24 -2.97
N VAL A 29 10.63 -9.61 -1.81
CA VAL A 29 11.67 -9.44 -0.79
C VAL A 29 11.28 -10.22 0.45
N LYS A 30 11.93 -11.34 0.69
CA LYS A 30 11.67 -12.18 1.86
C LYS A 30 12.03 -11.43 3.15
N CYS A 31 11.04 -11.25 4.02
CA CYS A 31 11.20 -10.73 5.38
C CYS A 31 11.05 -11.88 6.38
N THR A 32 12.01 -12.01 7.28
CA THR A 32 12.09 -13.16 8.20
C THR A 32 11.42 -12.85 9.54
N GLU A 33 11.23 -13.87 10.34
CA GLU A 33 10.73 -13.73 11.71
C GLU A 33 11.62 -12.82 12.55
N GLN A 34 12.94 -12.95 12.43
CA GLN A 34 13.93 -12.09 13.11
C GLN A 34 13.78 -10.60 12.74
N GLU A 35 13.16 -10.31 11.62
CA GLU A 35 12.80 -8.95 11.18
C GLU A 35 11.33 -8.62 11.49
N SER A 36 10.66 -9.44 12.29
CA SER A 36 9.22 -9.34 12.56
C SER A 36 8.39 -9.29 11.28
N PHE A 37 8.80 -10.03 10.25
CA PHE A 37 8.20 -10.08 8.92
C PHE A 37 8.08 -8.72 8.23
N LYS A 38 8.93 -7.77 8.56
CA LYS A 38 8.92 -6.40 8.02
C LYS A 38 10.10 -6.13 7.08
N LEU A 39 9.85 -5.36 6.04
CA LEU A 39 10.90 -4.88 5.14
C LEU A 39 11.82 -3.91 5.88
N THR A 40 13.11 -4.22 5.94
CA THR A 40 14.10 -3.32 6.52
C THR A 40 14.65 -2.34 5.47
N ALA A 41 15.14 -1.17 5.92
CA ALA A 41 15.79 -0.19 5.05
C ALA A 41 16.99 -0.79 4.28
N LYS A 42 17.75 -1.71 4.92
CA LYS A 42 18.86 -2.44 4.29
C LYS A 42 18.38 -3.31 3.12
N LYS A 43 17.31 -4.09 3.32
CA LYS A 43 16.72 -4.93 2.27
C LYS A 43 16.10 -4.09 1.16
N LEU A 44 15.37 -3.04 1.51
CA LEU A 44 14.80 -2.11 0.54
C LEU A 44 15.90 -1.51 -0.36
N LYS A 45 16.98 -0.99 0.24
CA LYS A 45 18.12 -0.44 -0.50
C LYS A 45 18.72 -1.46 -1.48
N LYS A 46 18.87 -2.72 -1.06
CA LYS A 46 19.39 -3.81 -1.92
C LYS A 46 18.41 -4.20 -3.03
N ALA A 47 17.11 -4.11 -2.77
CA ALA A 47 16.08 -4.52 -3.72
C ALA A 47 15.83 -3.48 -4.81
N ILE A 48 16.00 -2.18 -4.54
CA ILE A 48 15.79 -1.13 -5.54
C ILE A 48 16.79 -1.27 -6.69
N SER A 49 16.27 -1.22 -7.90
CA SER A 49 17.03 -1.23 -9.16
C SER A 49 16.61 -0.07 -10.06
N LYS A 50 17.28 0.10 -11.21
CA LYS A 50 16.87 1.08 -12.24
C LYS A 50 15.46 0.80 -12.82
N LYS A 51 14.97 -0.44 -12.69
CA LYS A 51 13.65 -0.90 -13.16
C LYS A 51 12.57 -0.80 -12.08
N THR A 52 12.92 -0.51 -10.83
CA THR A 52 11.95 -0.42 -9.74
C THR A 52 11.06 0.80 -9.94
N LYS A 53 9.75 0.56 -10.06
CA LYS A 53 8.72 1.58 -10.27
C LYS A 53 7.90 1.83 -9.01
N TRP A 54 7.56 0.75 -8.29
CA TRP A 54 6.73 0.81 -7.09
C TRP A 54 7.32 -0.03 -5.96
N VAL A 55 6.97 0.35 -4.75
CA VAL A 55 7.04 -0.51 -3.56
C VAL A 55 5.67 -0.55 -2.91
N ILE A 56 5.22 -1.75 -2.51
CA ILE A 56 3.98 -1.95 -1.76
C ILE A 56 4.34 -2.09 -0.28
N LEU A 57 3.68 -1.31 0.56
CA LEU A 57 3.75 -1.41 2.01
C LEU A 57 2.33 -1.63 2.54
N ASN A 58 2.13 -2.70 3.31
CA ASN A 58 0.87 -2.99 3.98
C ASN A 58 1.12 -3.03 5.49
N SER A 59 0.48 -2.15 6.23
CA SER A 59 0.69 -2.01 7.67
C SER A 59 -0.59 -1.53 8.38
N PRO A 60 -1.08 -2.27 9.37
CA PRO A 60 -0.73 -3.65 9.71
C PRO A 60 -0.89 -4.61 8.54
N SER A 61 -0.07 -5.67 8.50
CA SER A 61 0.07 -6.52 7.31
C SER A 61 -0.87 -7.73 7.33
N ASN A 62 -1.39 -8.08 6.17
CA ASN A 62 -1.96 -9.39 5.89
C ASN A 62 -0.91 -10.24 5.17
N PRO A 63 -0.51 -11.44 5.69
CA PRO A 63 -1.18 -12.23 6.73
C PRO A 63 -0.61 -12.09 8.15
N THR A 64 0.49 -11.35 8.36
CA THR A 64 1.30 -11.46 9.58
C THR A 64 0.78 -10.65 10.77
N GLY A 65 -0.08 -9.66 10.54
CA GLY A 65 -0.48 -8.68 11.56
C GLY A 65 0.63 -7.69 11.95
N ALA A 66 1.82 -7.82 11.38
CA ALA A 66 2.96 -6.97 11.72
C ALA A 66 2.72 -5.51 11.30
N GLY A 67 2.92 -4.58 12.23
CA GLY A 67 2.84 -3.15 11.99
C GLY A 67 4.20 -2.47 12.01
N TYR A 68 4.42 -1.53 11.09
CA TYR A 68 5.64 -0.72 11.10
C TYR A 68 5.53 0.39 12.13
N THR A 69 6.55 0.51 12.97
CA THR A 69 6.71 1.66 13.87
C THR A 69 7.05 2.93 13.08
N LYS A 70 6.79 4.11 13.67
CA LYS A 70 7.20 5.40 13.09
C LYS A 70 8.68 5.42 12.69
N LYS A 71 9.54 4.86 13.54
CA LYS A 71 10.99 4.80 13.27
C LYS A 71 11.31 3.96 12.04
N GLU A 72 10.71 2.78 11.91
CA GLU A 72 10.91 1.90 10.76
C GLU A 72 10.43 2.56 9.45
N ILE A 73 9.26 3.21 9.46
CA ILE A 73 8.77 4.00 8.32
C ILE A 73 9.74 5.13 7.98
N GLN A 74 10.27 5.84 8.97
CA GLN A 74 11.26 6.89 8.74
C GLN A 74 12.56 6.33 8.12
N ASP A 75 13.01 5.16 8.53
CA ASP A 75 14.21 4.53 7.97
C ASP A 75 13.99 4.06 6.53
N LEU A 76 12.82 3.50 6.20
CA LEU A 76 12.42 3.22 4.82
C LEU A 76 12.34 4.49 3.98
N SER A 77 11.76 5.56 4.56
CA SER A 77 11.58 6.84 3.87
C SER A 77 12.90 7.47 3.43
N LYS A 78 13.97 7.35 4.23
CA LYS A 78 15.31 7.84 3.86
C LYS A 78 15.82 7.21 2.56
N ILE A 79 15.54 5.93 2.35
CA ILE A 79 15.91 5.22 1.12
C ILE A 79 15.04 5.69 -0.04
N LEU A 80 13.71 5.78 0.16
CA LEU A 80 12.77 6.18 -0.88
C LEU A 80 12.94 7.63 -1.31
N ILE A 81 13.28 8.54 -0.41
CA ILE A 81 13.57 9.95 -0.74
C ILE A 81 14.74 10.06 -1.72
N ARG A 82 15.76 9.23 -1.56
CA ARG A 82 16.93 9.18 -2.48
C ARG A 82 16.60 8.54 -3.83
N ASN A 83 15.56 7.73 -3.92
CA ASN A 83 15.13 7.00 -5.11
C ASN A 83 13.88 7.66 -5.72
N LYS A 84 14.03 8.86 -6.29
CA LYS A 84 12.93 9.74 -6.72
C LYS A 84 11.96 9.13 -7.74
N LYS A 85 12.37 8.09 -8.48
CA LYS A 85 11.55 7.41 -9.50
C LYS A 85 10.62 6.34 -8.93
N VAL A 86 10.79 5.97 -7.66
CA VAL A 86 10.01 4.91 -7.02
C VAL A 86 8.77 5.51 -6.38
N HIS A 87 7.60 5.04 -6.79
CA HIS A 87 6.31 5.34 -6.17
C HIS A 87 6.03 4.36 -5.02
N ILE A 88 5.11 4.71 -4.16
CA ILE A 88 4.75 3.94 -2.98
C ILE A 88 3.25 3.69 -3.01
N LEU A 89 2.84 2.43 -2.88
CA LEU A 89 1.49 2.04 -2.52
C LEU A 89 1.48 1.75 -1.02
N SER A 90 0.79 2.58 -0.25
CA SER A 90 0.56 2.37 1.18
C SER A 90 -0.83 1.78 1.36
N ASP A 91 -0.90 0.50 1.66
CA ASP A 91 -2.15 -0.19 1.95
C ASP A 91 -2.40 -0.13 3.46
N ASP A 92 -3.22 0.83 3.84
CA ASP A 92 -3.49 1.19 5.23
C ASP A 92 -4.84 0.61 5.72
N ILE A 93 -5.40 -0.40 5.00
CA ILE A 93 -6.75 -0.94 5.23
C ILE A 93 -7.00 -1.43 6.66
N TYR A 94 -5.95 -1.75 7.40
CA TYR A 94 -6.00 -2.22 8.78
C TYR A 94 -5.61 -1.15 9.81
N GLU A 95 -5.50 0.12 9.45
CA GLU A 95 -4.99 1.20 10.33
C GLU A 95 -5.71 1.32 11.67
N HIS A 96 -7.00 1.01 11.72
CA HIS A 96 -7.82 1.03 12.94
C HIS A 96 -7.85 -0.31 13.69
N ILE A 97 -7.42 -1.41 13.05
CA ILE A 97 -7.36 -2.74 13.67
C ILE A 97 -5.97 -2.93 14.26
N LYS A 98 -5.80 -2.47 15.47
CA LYS A 98 -4.53 -2.47 16.19
C LYS A 98 -4.74 -2.85 17.66
N TYR A 99 -3.75 -3.53 18.22
CA TYR A 99 -3.75 -4.06 19.58
C TYR A 99 -2.54 -3.53 20.35
N ASP A 100 -2.49 -3.78 21.67
CA ASP A 100 -1.33 -3.53 22.54
C ASP A 100 -0.78 -2.09 22.46
N ASN A 101 -1.68 -1.10 22.37
CA ASN A 101 -1.30 0.33 22.26
C ASN A 101 -0.40 0.65 21.06
N PHE A 102 -0.44 -0.18 20.00
CA PHE A 102 0.30 0.10 18.78
C PHE A 102 -0.10 1.44 18.17
N ASN A 103 0.88 2.32 17.99
CA ASN A 103 0.68 3.63 17.37
C ASN A 103 0.91 3.51 15.86
N PHE A 104 -0.18 3.48 15.10
CA PHE A 104 -0.14 3.47 13.65
C PHE A 104 0.53 4.73 13.10
N PHE A 105 1.38 4.53 12.10
CA PHE A 105 2.03 5.62 11.37
C PHE A 105 2.16 5.23 9.89
N THR A 106 1.54 6.01 9.01
CA THR A 106 1.64 5.77 7.56
C THR A 106 2.79 6.54 6.93
N ILE A 107 3.36 5.95 5.87
CA ILE A 107 4.40 6.62 5.07
C ILE A 107 3.86 7.86 4.34
N ALA A 108 2.56 7.96 4.14
CA ALA A 108 1.90 9.14 3.57
C ALA A 108 2.10 10.43 4.39
N GLN A 109 2.38 10.30 5.70
CA GLN A 109 2.70 11.45 6.58
C GLN A 109 4.10 12.01 6.31
N ILE A 110 4.94 11.33 5.54
CA ILE A 110 6.29 11.84 5.20
C ILE A 110 6.17 12.85 4.05
N ARG A 111 6.17 14.15 4.37
CA ARG A 111 5.95 15.25 3.42
C ARG A 111 6.74 15.11 2.11
N LYS A 112 8.01 14.68 2.17
CA LYS A 112 8.88 14.52 0.99
C LYS A 112 8.47 13.35 0.08
N LEU A 113 7.56 12.49 0.50
CA LEU A 113 7.06 11.34 -0.27
C LEU A 113 5.62 11.52 -0.73
N LYS A 114 4.89 12.54 -0.25
CA LYS A 114 3.46 12.75 -0.51
C LYS A 114 3.11 12.68 -2.00
N ASP A 115 3.90 13.35 -2.84
CA ASP A 115 3.65 13.42 -4.29
C ASP A 115 3.98 12.12 -5.06
N ARG A 116 4.35 11.06 -4.34
CA ARG A 116 4.68 9.73 -4.89
C ARG A 116 4.05 8.59 -4.10
N THR A 117 3.20 8.90 -3.14
CA THR A 117 2.50 7.91 -2.32
C THR A 117 1.04 7.86 -2.72
N LEU A 118 0.58 6.67 -3.09
CA LEU A 118 -0.83 6.32 -3.22
C LEU A 118 -1.23 5.57 -1.95
N THR A 119 -2.08 6.18 -1.14
CA THR A 119 -2.65 5.53 0.04
C THR A 119 -3.95 4.86 -0.34
N MET A 120 -4.12 3.61 0.04
CA MET A 120 -5.31 2.81 -0.18
C MET A 120 -5.92 2.42 1.17
N ASN A 121 -7.23 2.53 1.26
CA ASN A 121 -7.99 2.18 2.46
C ASN A 121 -9.42 1.76 2.07
N GLY A 122 -10.25 1.45 3.05
CA GLY A 122 -11.65 1.07 2.82
C GLY A 122 -12.39 0.73 4.09
N VAL A 123 -13.70 0.62 3.96
CA VAL A 123 -14.60 0.32 5.09
C VAL A 123 -14.71 -1.18 5.41
N SER A 124 -14.18 -2.04 4.53
CA SER A 124 -14.34 -3.49 4.61
C SER A 124 -13.89 -4.11 5.93
N LYS A 125 -12.80 -3.59 6.52
CA LYS A 125 -12.16 -4.18 7.70
C LYS A 125 -12.58 -3.46 8.98
N SER A 126 -12.22 -2.20 9.10
CA SER A 126 -12.45 -1.41 10.32
C SER A 126 -13.93 -1.26 10.68
N TYR A 127 -14.80 -1.28 9.69
CA TYR A 127 -16.26 -1.13 9.87
C TYR A 127 -17.03 -2.43 9.61
N ALA A 128 -16.34 -3.58 9.46
CA ALA A 128 -16.95 -4.88 9.16
C ALA A 128 -17.88 -4.85 7.92
N MET A 129 -17.57 -4.01 6.94
CA MET A 129 -18.40 -3.73 5.75
C MET A 129 -17.86 -4.43 4.49
N THR A 130 -17.36 -5.66 4.60
CA THR A 130 -16.77 -6.38 3.47
C THR A 130 -17.76 -6.57 2.31
N GLY A 131 -19.03 -6.86 2.62
CA GLY A 131 -20.10 -7.06 1.62
C GLY A 131 -20.48 -5.80 0.87
N TRP A 132 -20.24 -4.61 1.41
CA TRP A 132 -20.57 -3.32 0.80
C TRP A 132 -19.64 -2.92 -0.35
N ARG A 133 -18.48 -3.56 -0.48
CA ARG A 133 -17.52 -3.40 -1.60
C ARG A 133 -17.05 -1.96 -1.80
N ILE A 134 -16.70 -1.24 -0.71
CA ILE A 134 -16.18 0.12 -0.76
C ILE A 134 -14.71 0.15 -0.33
N GLY A 135 -13.88 0.65 -1.23
CA GLY A 135 -12.51 1.07 -0.98
C GLY A 135 -12.27 2.44 -1.59
N TYR A 136 -11.28 3.13 -1.10
CA TYR A 136 -10.90 4.45 -1.59
C TYR A 136 -9.38 4.61 -1.61
N ALA A 137 -8.91 5.54 -2.42
CA ALA A 137 -7.50 5.86 -2.52
C ALA A 137 -7.28 7.37 -2.58
N ALA A 138 -6.19 7.82 -1.98
CA ALA A 138 -5.73 9.20 -2.04
C ALA A 138 -4.26 9.24 -2.48
N GLY A 139 -3.91 10.18 -3.35
CA GLY A 139 -2.54 10.26 -3.84
C GLY A 139 -2.33 11.31 -4.94
N PRO A 140 -1.24 11.20 -5.69
CA PRO A 140 -0.92 12.15 -6.76
C PRO A 140 -2.05 12.26 -7.78
N LYS A 141 -2.40 13.50 -8.14
CA LYS A 141 -3.53 13.81 -9.02
C LYS A 141 -3.54 13.00 -10.32
N ASP A 142 -2.37 12.84 -10.93
CA ASP A 142 -2.29 12.13 -12.23
C ASP A 142 -2.52 10.62 -12.06
N ILE A 143 -2.08 10.03 -10.95
CA ILE A 143 -2.35 8.63 -10.63
C ILE A 143 -3.85 8.44 -10.36
N ILE A 144 -4.46 9.30 -9.55
CA ILE A 144 -5.90 9.23 -9.25
C ILE A 144 -6.74 9.40 -10.53
N LYS A 145 -6.37 10.35 -11.40
CA LYS A 145 -7.03 10.50 -12.71
C LYS A 145 -6.91 9.24 -13.57
N ALA A 146 -5.73 8.61 -13.61
CA ALA A 146 -5.52 7.38 -14.37
C ALA A 146 -6.34 6.21 -13.81
N ILE A 147 -6.42 6.07 -12.47
CA ILE A 147 -7.27 5.08 -11.82
C ILE A 147 -8.74 5.30 -12.20
N GLY A 148 -9.25 6.53 -12.08
CA GLY A 148 -10.63 6.86 -12.43
C GLY A 148 -10.95 6.56 -13.89
N LYS A 149 -10.00 6.83 -14.82
CA LYS A 149 -10.16 6.51 -16.24
C LYS A 149 -10.29 5.00 -16.49
N ILE A 150 -9.48 4.17 -15.81
CA ILE A 150 -9.56 2.72 -15.94
C ILE A 150 -10.84 2.20 -15.29
N GLN A 151 -11.16 2.68 -14.08
CA GLN A 151 -12.35 2.27 -13.35
C GLN A 151 -13.63 2.57 -14.11
N SER A 152 -13.74 3.74 -14.75
CA SER A 152 -14.93 4.12 -15.54
C SER A 152 -15.19 3.19 -16.72
N GLN A 153 -14.18 2.47 -17.21
CA GLN A 153 -14.29 1.50 -18.31
C GLN A 153 -14.37 0.05 -17.83
N SER A 154 -14.32 -0.21 -16.53
CA SER A 154 -14.40 -1.56 -15.96
C SER A 154 -15.60 -1.71 -15.02
N THR A 155 -15.49 -1.21 -13.80
CA THR A 155 -16.53 -1.34 -12.76
C THR A 155 -17.45 -0.11 -12.68
N SER A 156 -17.18 0.93 -13.47
CA SER A 156 -17.83 2.24 -13.45
C SER A 156 -17.65 2.97 -12.11
N ASN A 157 -18.44 2.64 -11.12
CA ASN A 157 -18.36 3.18 -9.75
C ASN A 157 -19.00 2.21 -8.75
N PRO A 158 -18.74 2.38 -7.44
CA PRO A 158 -19.44 1.63 -6.42
C PRO A 158 -20.94 1.93 -6.39
N SER A 159 -21.74 0.99 -5.85
CA SER A 159 -23.18 1.21 -5.61
C SER A 159 -23.41 2.49 -4.78
N SER A 160 -24.39 3.31 -5.16
CA SER A 160 -24.77 4.52 -4.45
C SER A 160 -25.23 4.24 -3.00
N ILE A 161 -25.93 3.13 -2.79
CA ILE A 161 -26.35 2.67 -1.45
C ILE A 161 -25.10 2.37 -0.60
N SER A 162 -24.13 1.67 -1.17
CA SER A 162 -22.87 1.37 -0.47
C SER A 162 -22.08 2.63 -0.16
N GLN A 163 -22.08 3.62 -1.07
CA GLN A 163 -21.42 4.89 -0.83
C GLN A 163 -22.08 5.67 0.32
N ALA A 164 -23.40 5.73 0.35
CA ALA A 164 -24.14 6.38 1.46
C ALA A 164 -23.85 5.71 2.81
N ALA A 165 -23.84 4.37 2.85
CA ALA A 165 -23.48 3.63 4.05
C ALA A 165 -22.03 3.86 4.48
N ALA A 166 -21.09 4.00 3.52
CA ALA A 166 -19.70 4.29 3.83
C ALA A 166 -19.50 5.72 4.36
N VAL A 167 -20.26 6.70 3.87
CA VAL A 167 -20.23 8.09 4.38
C VAL A 167 -20.67 8.13 5.84
N GLU A 168 -21.71 7.37 6.22
CA GLU A 168 -22.18 7.29 7.60
C GLU A 168 -21.18 6.55 8.52
N ALA A 169 -20.41 5.61 7.98
CA ALA A 169 -19.41 4.84 8.73
C ALA A 169 -18.13 5.64 9.01
N LEU A 170 -17.75 6.59 8.13
CA LEU A 170 -16.49 7.34 8.20
C LEU A 170 -16.63 8.63 8.99
#